data_20db44c3fb96936c710f3720699626ba
#
_entry.id   20db44c3fb96936c710f3720699626ba
#
_cell.length_a   1.000
_cell.length_b   1.000
_cell.length_c   1.000
_cell.angle_alpha   90.00
_cell.angle_beta   90.00
_cell.angle_gamma   90.00
#
_symmetry.space_group_name_H-M   'P 1'
#
loop_
_entity.id
_entity.type
_entity.pdbx_description
1 polymer ?
#
loop_
_entity_poly.entity_id
_entity_poly.type
_entity_poly.pdbx_seq_one_letter_code
_entity_poly.pdbx_strand_id
1 'polypeptide(L)'
;MKPGISHASNGGKPVIGSETHVPQNRNSLVHKIILQTFSMGSIIVVAALAVLALITQAGVVVLQRAYPVRGQKIEVGGATLNVLDIGPRDAVGPPIVIIHGASSNLETMRQPLGDMLAKSHRVILIDRPGHGWSTRARLEDSTPAIQARMIDEALEKMGLSPAIFLVHSWAGALGARMALDYPARTAGLVMLAPVAYPWRGGVGWYNKAVTTPVRGTLLAYTITMPLGYFLTEPGARNVFLPQTMPAGFVENTATPLLLRPREFLANAWDLVTLKEAVREQAPRYNEITAPIVVIAGDADKTVYPDIHSRPLAATVPHAKLIILPGVGHMVQNAAPDLVMREIEAMSASLAHGTAAAAN
;
A
#
# COMPACT_ATOMS: atom_id res chain seq x y z
N MET A 1 3.79 77.00 -74.69
CA MET A 1 5.02 77.68 -75.09
C MET A 1 6.23 76.95 -74.58
N LYS A 2 7.04 76.39 -75.52
CA LYS A 2 8.45 75.98 -75.26
C LYS A 2 9.25 77.28 -75.10
N PRO A 3 10.50 77.29 -74.59
CA PRO A 3 11.60 76.33 -74.69
C PRO A 3 12.33 76.15 -73.35
N GLY A 4 13.38 75.41 -73.16
CA GLY A 4 14.33 74.67 -73.93
C GLY A 4 15.69 74.57 -73.18
N ILE A 5 16.43 73.54 -73.37
CA ILE A 5 17.90 73.41 -73.45
C ILE A 5 18.66 73.58 -72.06
N SER A 6 19.65 72.83 -71.55
CA SER A 6 20.72 72.00 -72.20
C SER A 6 21.64 71.43 -71.11
N HIS A 7 22.25 70.28 -71.37
CA HIS A 7 23.58 69.75 -71.02
C HIS A 7 24.26 70.06 -69.67
N ALA A 8 24.67 69.01 -68.99
CA ALA A 8 26.10 68.64 -68.85
C ALA A 8 26.32 67.32 -68.09
N SER A 9 27.15 66.49 -68.68
CA SER A 9 27.73 65.26 -68.15
C SER A 9 28.66 65.52 -66.92
N ASN A 10 28.70 64.65 -65.98
CA ASN A 10 29.99 64.21 -65.42
C ASN A 10 29.87 62.91 -64.66
N GLY A 11 30.84 62.06 -64.88
CA GLY A 11 30.98 60.73 -64.37
C GLY A 11 31.27 60.64 -62.91
N GLY A 12 30.63 59.69 -62.27
CA GLY A 12 30.93 59.27 -60.92
C GLY A 12 31.07 57.76 -60.88
N LYS A 13 32.22 57.31 -60.46
CA LYS A 13 32.65 55.90 -60.33
C LYS A 13 31.70 55.08 -59.48
N PRO A 14 31.56 53.73 -59.75
CA PRO A 14 30.80 52.86 -58.90
C PRO A 14 31.52 52.65 -57.57
N VAL A 15 30.80 52.88 -56.50
CA VAL A 15 31.21 52.49 -55.15
C VAL A 15 30.99 50.97 -55.06
N ILE A 16 32.07 50.23 -54.87
CA ILE A 16 32.07 48.82 -54.58
C ILE A 16 31.55 48.68 -53.13
N GLY A 17 30.27 48.32 -52.96
CA GLY A 17 29.71 47.88 -51.72
C GLY A 17 30.34 46.54 -51.33
N SER A 18 31.13 46.51 -50.25
CA SER A 18 31.59 45.29 -49.63
C SER A 18 30.38 44.59 -48.98
N GLU A 19 29.79 43.63 -49.66
CA GLU A 19 28.89 42.66 -49.02
C GLU A 19 29.70 41.84 -48.01
N THR A 20 29.55 42.20 -46.73
CA THR A 20 30.02 41.35 -45.63
C THR A 20 29.20 40.04 -45.66
N HIS A 21 29.74 39.01 -46.27
CA HIS A 21 29.24 37.64 -46.18
C HIS A 21 29.31 37.24 -44.69
N VAL A 22 28.22 37.42 -43.95
CA VAL A 22 28.02 36.78 -42.66
C VAL A 22 27.90 35.29 -42.92
N PRO A 23 28.75 34.44 -42.38
CA PRO A 23 28.70 33.00 -42.68
C PRO A 23 27.44 32.39 -42.07
N GLN A 24 26.42 32.19 -42.88
CA GLN A 24 25.15 31.45 -42.54
C GLN A 24 25.40 30.04 -42.01
N ASN A 25 26.63 29.54 -42.07
CA ASN A 25 26.99 28.18 -41.75
C ASN A 25 27.25 27.93 -40.25
N ARG A 26 27.48 28.95 -39.42
CA ARG A 26 27.76 28.79 -38.01
C ARG A 26 26.53 28.43 -37.21
N ASN A 27 25.37 29.02 -37.48
CA ASN A 27 24.12 28.75 -36.76
C ASN A 27 23.57 27.36 -37.11
N SER A 28 23.76 26.87 -38.32
CA SER A 28 23.33 25.52 -38.69
C SER A 28 24.20 24.43 -38.09
N LEU A 29 25.49 24.68 -37.90
CA LEU A 29 26.40 23.74 -37.24
C LEU A 29 26.10 23.63 -35.72
N VAL A 30 25.90 24.78 -35.05
CA VAL A 30 25.53 24.86 -33.66
C VAL A 30 24.18 24.16 -33.42
N HIS A 31 23.20 24.38 -34.28
CA HIS A 31 21.89 23.71 -34.19
C HIS A 31 21.99 22.19 -34.38
N LYS A 32 22.82 21.72 -35.30
CA LYS A 32 23.09 20.29 -35.50
C LYS A 32 23.79 19.66 -34.29
N ILE A 33 24.77 20.33 -33.71
CA ILE A 33 25.48 19.85 -32.52
C ILE A 33 24.52 19.78 -31.30
N ILE A 34 23.68 20.79 -31.09
CA ILE A 34 22.67 20.81 -30.06
C ILE A 34 21.67 19.66 -30.25
N LEU A 35 21.13 19.46 -31.44
CA LEU A 35 20.22 18.38 -31.77
C LEU A 35 20.88 17.00 -31.60
N GLN A 36 22.13 16.83 -31.97
CA GLN A 36 22.86 15.58 -31.81
C GLN A 36 23.17 15.27 -30.32
N THR A 37 23.57 16.27 -29.53
CA THR A 37 23.80 16.11 -28.09
C THR A 37 22.49 15.81 -27.37
N PHE A 38 21.38 16.47 -27.70
CA PHE A 38 20.06 16.15 -27.16
C PHE A 38 19.61 14.72 -27.52
N SER A 39 19.82 14.29 -28.76
CA SER A 39 19.45 12.93 -29.20
C SER A 39 20.30 11.86 -28.52
N MET A 40 21.61 12.08 -28.37
CA MET A 40 22.53 11.17 -27.70
C MET A 40 22.23 11.06 -26.20
N GLY A 41 21.96 12.18 -25.52
CA GLY A 41 21.54 12.22 -24.13
C GLY A 41 20.22 11.43 -23.91
N SER A 42 19.25 11.62 -24.80
CA SER A 42 17.98 10.90 -24.76
C SER A 42 18.16 9.39 -24.96
N ILE A 43 19.02 8.98 -25.88
CA ILE A 43 19.33 7.55 -26.11
C ILE A 43 19.96 6.93 -24.87
N ILE A 44 20.91 7.62 -24.21
CA ILE A 44 21.55 7.14 -22.99
C ILE A 44 20.51 6.97 -21.87
N VAL A 45 19.63 7.93 -21.65
CA VAL A 45 18.56 7.86 -20.66
C VAL A 45 17.62 6.69 -20.94
N VAL A 46 17.18 6.52 -22.17
CA VAL A 46 16.30 5.41 -22.56
C VAL A 46 17.01 4.06 -22.34
N ALA A 47 18.28 3.96 -22.72
CA ALA A 47 19.06 2.75 -22.49
C ALA A 47 19.22 2.42 -20.99
N ALA A 48 19.50 3.44 -20.16
CA ALA A 48 19.60 3.28 -18.71
C ALA A 48 18.26 2.81 -18.11
N LEU A 49 17.14 3.41 -18.50
CA LEU A 49 15.81 3.00 -18.06
C LEU A 49 15.48 1.56 -18.51
N ALA A 50 15.86 1.18 -19.72
CA ALA A 50 15.68 -0.19 -20.21
C ALA A 50 16.48 -1.21 -19.38
N VAL A 51 17.74 -0.89 -19.04
CA VAL A 51 18.56 -1.73 -18.16
C VAL A 51 17.93 -1.85 -16.77
N LEU A 52 17.46 -0.75 -16.18
CA LEU A 52 16.78 -0.77 -14.87
C LEU A 52 15.49 -1.58 -14.92
N ALA A 53 14.74 -1.50 -16.02
CA ALA A 53 13.54 -2.31 -16.21
C ALA A 53 13.87 -3.81 -16.29
N LEU A 54 14.94 -4.18 -17.01
CA LEU A 54 15.42 -5.57 -17.07
C LEU A 54 15.85 -6.08 -15.69
N ILE A 55 16.60 -5.28 -14.92
CA ILE A 55 16.98 -5.58 -13.54
C ILE A 55 15.73 -5.79 -12.68
N THR A 56 14.74 -4.91 -12.80
CA THR A 56 13.46 -5.03 -12.08
C THR A 56 12.74 -6.33 -12.44
N GLN A 57 12.63 -6.68 -13.73
CA GLN A 57 11.97 -7.93 -14.13
C GLN A 57 12.75 -9.18 -13.67
N ALA A 58 14.06 -9.16 -13.75
CA ALA A 58 14.90 -10.24 -13.19
C ALA A 58 14.68 -10.38 -11.67
N GLY A 59 14.65 -9.26 -10.95
CA GLY A 59 14.35 -9.21 -9.52
C GLY A 59 12.97 -9.76 -9.19
N VAL A 60 11.93 -9.43 -9.98
CA VAL A 60 10.58 -10.02 -9.83
C VAL A 60 10.63 -11.54 -9.90
N VAL A 61 11.34 -12.08 -10.90
CA VAL A 61 11.47 -13.54 -11.06
C VAL A 61 12.20 -14.17 -9.87
N VAL A 62 13.28 -13.54 -9.39
CA VAL A 62 14.03 -14.00 -8.21
C VAL A 62 13.14 -14.01 -6.97
N LEU A 63 12.42 -12.92 -6.70
CA LEU A 63 11.53 -12.81 -5.54
C LEU A 63 10.39 -13.84 -5.60
N GLN A 64 9.78 -14.04 -6.76
CA GLN A 64 8.72 -15.03 -6.92
C GLN A 64 9.19 -16.47 -6.70
N ARG A 65 10.45 -16.77 -7.03
CA ARG A 65 11.06 -18.10 -6.76
C ARG A 65 11.45 -18.24 -5.29
N ALA A 66 11.96 -17.17 -4.67
CA ALA A 66 12.36 -17.17 -3.26
C ALA A 66 11.14 -17.27 -2.31
N TYR A 67 10.02 -16.66 -2.69
CA TYR A 67 8.81 -16.59 -1.89
C TYR A 67 7.62 -17.19 -2.68
N PRO A 68 7.52 -18.52 -2.79
CA PRO A 68 6.44 -19.16 -3.54
C PRO A 68 5.08 -18.89 -2.88
N VAL A 69 4.02 -18.94 -3.71
CA VAL A 69 2.64 -18.78 -3.23
C VAL A 69 2.30 -19.83 -2.18
N ARG A 70 1.67 -19.39 -1.09
CA ARG A 70 1.06 -20.23 -0.06
C ARG A 70 -0.42 -19.89 0.00
N GLY A 71 -1.25 -20.91 0.08
CA GLY A 71 -2.71 -20.74 0.12
C GLY A 71 -3.38 -21.00 -1.23
N GLN A 72 -4.66 -20.73 -1.28
CA GLN A 72 -5.52 -20.92 -2.45
C GLN A 72 -5.91 -19.57 -3.06
N LYS A 73 -6.20 -19.59 -4.35
CA LYS A 73 -6.67 -18.40 -5.06
C LYS A 73 -8.19 -18.41 -5.10
N ILE A 74 -8.80 -17.28 -4.71
CA ILE A 74 -10.24 -17.08 -4.76
C ILE A 74 -10.52 -15.89 -5.66
N GLU A 75 -11.22 -16.14 -6.76
CA GLU A 75 -11.66 -15.12 -7.70
C GLU A 75 -12.83 -14.34 -7.10
N VAL A 76 -12.74 -13.02 -7.10
CA VAL A 76 -13.79 -12.09 -6.65
C VAL A 76 -13.95 -10.95 -7.65
N GLY A 77 -15.02 -10.19 -7.52
CA GLY A 77 -15.25 -9.05 -8.42
C GLY A 77 -14.15 -8.01 -8.36
N GLY A 78 -13.25 -8.03 -9.35
CA GLY A 78 -12.13 -7.08 -9.51
C GLY A 78 -10.81 -7.52 -8.87
N ALA A 79 -10.70 -8.74 -8.34
CA ALA A 79 -9.46 -9.27 -7.76
C ALA A 79 -9.41 -10.81 -7.79
N THR A 80 -8.18 -11.33 -7.65
CA THR A 80 -7.93 -12.71 -7.24
C THR A 80 -7.24 -12.66 -5.89
N LEU A 81 -7.86 -13.16 -4.84
CA LEU A 81 -7.29 -13.15 -3.50
C LEU A 81 -6.50 -14.42 -3.22
N ASN A 82 -5.33 -14.27 -2.63
CA ASN A 82 -4.56 -15.35 -2.05
C ASN A 82 -4.96 -15.50 -0.60
N VAL A 83 -5.47 -16.69 -0.25
CA VAL A 83 -6.04 -16.99 1.06
C VAL A 83 -5.38 -18.25 1.62
N LEU A 84 -4.79 -18.13 2.80
CA LEU A 84 -4.20 -19.24 3.53
C LEU A 84 -5.14 -19.65 4.67
N ASP A 85 -5.69 -20.85 4.58
CA ASP A 85 -6.62 -21.46 5.55
C ASP A 85 -5.86 -22.51 6.36
N ILE A 86 -5.58 -22.23 7.63
CA ILE A 86 -4.79 -23.08 8.53
C ILE A 86 -5.49 -23.31 9.86
N GLY A 87 -4.98 -24.28 10.62
CA GLY A 87 -5.57 -24.71 11.89
C GLY A 87 -6.72 -25.69 11.75
N PRO A 88 -7.30 -26.16 12.88
CA PRO A 88 -8.37 -27.15 12.87
C PRO A 88 -9.66 -26.54 12.30
N ARG A 89 -10.29 -27.26 11.36
CA ARG A 89 -11.54 -26.82 10.72
C ARG A 89 -12.77 -27.02 11.60
N ASP A 90 -12.64 -27.88 12.58
CA ASP A 90 -13.62 -28.23 13.60
C ASP A 90 -13.40 -27.47 14.93
N ALA A 91 -12.56 -26.44 14.92
CA ALA A 91 -12.34 -25.57 16.08
C ALA A 91 -13.65 -24.97 16.58
N VAL A 92 -13.78 -24.94 17.91
CA VAL A 92 -14.94 -24.33 18.56
C VAL A 92 -14.87 -22.81 18.46
N GLY A 93 -15.97 -22.18 18.05
CA GLY A 93 -16.10 -20.74 17.91
C GLY A 93 -15.90 -20.22 16.46
N PRO A 94 -16.04 -18.91 16.27
CA PRO A 94 -15.89 -18.29 14.96
C PRO A 94 -14.45 -18.43 14.42
N PRO A 95 -14.28 -18.61 13.09
CA PRO A 95 -12.96 -18.55 12.47
C PRO A 95 -12.35 -17.15 12.64
N ILE A 96 -11.01 -17.08 12.63
CA ILE A 96 -10.28 -15.83 12.76
C ILE A 96 -9.77 -15.42 11.37
N VAL A 97 -10.25 -14.29 10.86
CA VAL A 97 -9.79 -13.69 9.61
C VAL A 97 -8.73 -12.65 9.91
N ILE A 98 -7.51 -12.87 9.42
CA ILE A 98 -6.36 -12.01 9.68
C ILE A 98 -6.01 -11.19 8.44
N ILE A 99 -5.92 -9.86 8.60
CA ILE A 99 -5.64 -8.94 7.49
C ILE A 99 -4.48 -8.01 7.85
N HIS A 100 -3.48 -8.01 7.00
CA HIS A 100 -2.24 -7.25 7.16
C HIS A 100 -2.39 -5.74 6.84
N GLY A 101 -1.42 -4.95 7.29
CA GLY A 101 -1.33 -3.51 7.08
C GLY A 101 -0.80 -3.09 5.69
N ALA A 102 -0.41 -1.83 5.55
CA ALA A 102 0.29 -1.33 4.38
C ALA A 102 1.73 -1.88 4.30
N SER A 103 2.30 -1.88 3.09
CA SER A 103 3.69 -2.33 2.81
C SER A 103 4.00 -3.73 3.36
N SER A 104 3.03 -4.63 3.28
CA SER A 104 3.01 -5.90 3.99
C SER A 104 2.24 -6.95 3.18
N ASN A 105 2.24 -8.19 3.65
CA ASN A 105 1.49 -9.32 3.11
C ASN A 105 1.04 -10.24 4.25
N LEU A 106 0.35 -11.35 3.96
CA LEU A 106 -0.19 -12.26 4.98
C LEU A 106 0.89 -12.86 5.90
N GLU A 107 2.13 -13.05 5.40
CA GLU A 107 3.20 -13.67 6.19
C GLU A 107 3.61 -12.81 7.39
N THR A 108 3.48 -11.49 7.31
CA THR A 108 3.78 -10.58 8.42
C THR A 108 2.81 -10.72 9.60
N MET A 109 1.61 -11.22 9.35
CA MET A 109 0.62 -11.50 10.38
C MET A 109 0.60 -12.99 10.73
N ARG A 110 1.02 -13.87 9.80
CA ARG A 110 1.17 -15.29 10.10
C ARG A 110 2.23 -15.52 11.17
N GLN A 111 3.35 -14.77 11.11
CA GLN A 111 4.44 -14.88 12.07
C GLN A 111 4.47 -13.68 13.03
N PRO A 112 4.30 -13.89 14.36
CA PRO A 112 4.06 -15.17 15.02
C PRO A 112 2.57 -15.52 15.19
N LEU A 113 1.64 -14.53 15.08
CA LEU A 113 0.26 -14.64 15.56
C LEU A 113 -0.56 -15.70 14.84
N GLY A 114 -0.54 -15.73 13.52
CA GLY A 114 -1.33 -16.68 12.74
C GLY A 114 -0.99 -18.13 13.09
N ASP A 115 0.33 -18.45 13.20
CA ASP A 115 0.80 -19.78 13.56
C ASP A 115 0.49 -20.14 15.02
N MET A 116 0.47 -19.15 15.93
CA MET A 116 0.06 -19.36 17.32
C MET A 116 -1.44 -19.66 17.41
N LEU A 117 -2.28 -18.86 16.77
CA LEU A 117 -3.73 -19.01 16.73
C LEU A 117 -4.17 -20.31 16.04
N ALA A 118 -3.46 -20.72 15.00
CA ALA A 118 -3.78 -21.95 14.27
C ALA A 118 -3.60 -23.25 15.06
N LYS A 119 -3.04 -23.18 16.26
CA LYS A 119 -2.96 -24.36 17.17
C LYS A 119 -4.34 -24.75 17.71
N SER A 120 -5.25 -23.79 17.86
CA SER A 120 -6.55 -23.99 18.51
C SER A 120 -7.74 -23.39 17.75
N HIS A 121 -7.49 -22.54 16.75
CA HIS A 121 -8.52 -21.87 15.96
C HIS A 121 -8.35 -22.14 14.47
N ARG A 122 -9.44 -22.10 13.72
CA ARG A 122 -9.37 -21.99 12.26
C ARG A 122 -8.98 -20.55 11.90
N VAL A 123 -7.88 -20.39 11.18
CA VAL A 123 -7.30 -19.09 10.84
C VAL A 123 -7.25 -18.91 9.33
N ILE A 124 -7.81 -17.79 8.87
CA ILE A 124 -7.88 -17.39 7.47
C ILE A 124 -7.02 -16.15 7.29
N LEU A 125 -5.84 -16.31 6.72
CA LEU A 125 -4.97 -15.17 6.41
C LEU A 125 -5.18 -14.76 4.95
N ILE A 126 -5.36 -13.47 4.71
CA ILE A 126 -5.66 -12.94 3.38
C ILE A 126 -4.60 -11.93 2.98
N ASP A 127 -3.96 -12.15 1.81
CA ASP A 127 -3.26 -11.07 1.13
C ASP A 127 -4.30 -10.07 0.61
N ARG A 128 -4.24 -8.80 1.06
CA ARG A 128 -5.17 -7.77 0.58
C ARG A 128 -5.10 -7.60 -0.94
N PRO A 129 -6.18 -7.17 -1.60
CA PRO A 129 -6.19 -6.97 -3.05
C PRO A 129 -5.00 -6.17 -3.55
N GLY A 130 -4.17 -6.75 -4.42
CA GLY A 130 -2.97 -6.16 -4.99
C GLY A 130 -1.69 -6.32 -4.15
N HIS A 131 -1.72 -7.04 -3.03
CA HIS A 131 -0.58 -7.30 -2.16
C HIS A 131 -0.25 -8.79 -2.14
N GLY A 132 0.99 -9.12 -1.74
CA GLY A 132 1.45 -10.49 -1.65
C GLY A 132 1.21 -11.25 -2.95
N TRP A 133 0.43 -12.31 -2.90
CA TRP A 133 0.05 -13.11 -4.06
C TRP A 133 -1.37 -12.82 -4.57
N SER A 134 -2.07 -11.85 -3.97
CA SER A 134 -3.32 -11.32 -4.50
C SER A 134 -3.10 -10.37 -5.66
N THR A 135 -4.08 -10.32 -6.57
CA THR A 135 -4.11 -9.34 -7.66
C THR A 135 -5.24 -8.34 -7.44
N ARG A 136 -5.18 -7.21 -8.15
CA ARG A 136 -6.25 -6.23 -8.24
C ARG A 136 -6.31 -5.73 -9.68
N ALA A 137 -7.49 -5.77 -10.30
CA ALA A 137 -7.65 -5.44 -11.71
C ALA A 137 -7.39 -3.94 -11.97
N ARG A 138 -7.92 -3.08 -11.09
CA ARG A 138 -7.77 -1.62 -11.15
C ARG A 138 -7.04 -1.13 -9.92
N LEU A 139 -5.98 -0.35 -10.11
CA LEU A 139 -5.19 0.19 -8.99
C LEU A 139 -6.01 1.14 -8.11
N GLU A 140 -6.97 1.85 -8.71
CA GLU A 140 -7.87 2.80 -8.04
C GLU A 140 -8.86 2.12 -7.10
N ASP A 141 -9.11 0.80 -7.24
CA ASP A 141 -9.95 0.02 -6.31
C ASP A 141 -9.23 -0.21 -4.97
N SER A 142 -8.73 0.89 -4.37
CA SER A 142 -7.75 0.93 -3.28
C SER A 142 -8.37 1.25 -1.91
N THR A 143 -9.63 1.68 -1.87
CA THR A 143 -10.25 2.10 -0.61
C THR A 143 -10.60 0.92 0.29
N PRO A 144 -10.61 1.13 1.64
CA PRO A 144 -11.06 0.10 2.58
C PRO A 144 -12.44 -0.48 2.26
N ALA A 145 -13.38 0.34 1.78
CA ALA A 145 -14.72 -0.11 1.41
C ALA A 145 -14.72 -1.10 0.24
N ILE A 146 -13.96 -0.80 -0.81
CA ILE A 146 -13.86 -1.69 -1.98
C ILE A 146 -13.16 -2.99 -1.60
N GLN A 147 -12.07 -2.91 -0.82
CA GLN A 147 -11.36 -4.10 -0.36
C GLN A 147 -12.21 -4.94 0.61
N ALA A 148 -13.01 -4.32 1.48
CA ALA A 148 -13.95 -5.02 2.36
C ALA A 148 -14.97 -5.83 1.55
N ARG A 149 -15.55 -5.26 0.49
CA ARG A 149 -16.45 -5.97 -0.43
C ARG A 149 -15.79 -7.19 -1.07
N MET A 150 -14.56 -7.05 -1.56
CA MET A 150 -13.81 -8.15 -2.18
C MET A 150 -13.52 -9.27 -1.17
N ILE A 151 -13.21 -8.93 0.07
CA ILE A 151 -12.97 -9.88 1.15
C ILE A 151 -14.26 -10.56 1.57
N ASP A 152 -15.37 -9.83 1.72
CA ASP A 152 -16.68 -10.41 2.02
C ASP A 152 -17.09 -11.45 0.97
N GLU A 153 -16.96 -11.13 -0.32
CA GLU A 153 -17.21 -12.05 -1.42
C GLU A 153 -16.35 -13.32 -1.35
N ALA A 154 -15.06 -13.17 -0.98
CA ALA A 154 -14.18 -14.32 -0.81
C ALA A 154 -14.62 -15.22 0.36
N LEU A 155 -14.97 -14.63 1.49
CA LEU A 155 -15.45 -15.36 2.67
C LEU A 155 -16.80 -16.05 2.39
N GLU A 156 -17.68 -15.42 1.62
CA GLU A 156 -18.93 -16.03 1.15
C GLU A 156 -18.66 -17.29 0.30
N LYS A 157 -17.77 -17.18 -0.70
CA LYS A 157 -17.35 -18.32 -1.54
C LYS A 157 -16.70 -19.45 -0.76
N MET A 158 -16.07 -19.13 0.38
CA MET A 158 -15.53 -20.13 1.31
C MET A 158 -16.59 -20.73 2.25
N GLY A 159 -17.81 -20.24 2.23
CA GLY A 159 -18.87 -20.65 3.17
C GLY A 159 -18.57 -20.25 4.62
N LEU A 160 -17.82 -19.15 4.83
CA LEU A 160 -17.41 -18.69 6.15
C LEU A 160 -18.28 -17.53 6.61
N SER A 161 -18.91 -17.67 7.79
CA SER A 161 -19.65 -16.61 8.48
C SER A 161 -20.20 -17.12 9.80
N PRO A 162 -20.26 -16.28 10.84
CA PRO A 162 -19.51 -15.04 11.08
C PRO A 162 -18.06 -15.30 11.50
N ALA A 163 -17.19 -14.27 11.49
CA ALA A 163 -15.78 -14.40 11.82
C ALA A 163 -15.30 -13.29 12.77
N ILE A 164 -14.26 -13.57 13.54
CA ILE A 164 -13.51 -12.55 14.25
C ILE A 164 -12.45 -11.99 13.30
N PHE A 165 -12.45 -10.69 13.06
CA PHE A 165 -11.42 -10.04 12.26
C PHE A 165 -10.28 -9.54 13.14
N LEU A 166 -9.06 -10.00 12.87
CA LEU A 166 -7.83 -9.49 13.43
C LEU A 166 -7.12 -8.64 12.38
N VAL A 167 -7.04 -7.34 12.61
CA VAL A 167 -6.55 -6.38 11.62
C VAL A 167 -5.42 -5.52 12.17
N HIS A 168 -4.44 -5.18 11.33
CA HIS A 168 -3.29 -4.35 11.74
C HIS A 168 -3.19 -3.08 10.89
N SER A 169 -2.88 -1.96 11.54
CA SER A 169 -2.47 -0.71 10.87
C SER A 169 -3.49 -0.21 9.84
N TRP A 170 -3.13 -0.10 8.56
CA TRP A 170 -4.01 0.28 7.46
C TRP A 170 -5.32 -0.54 7.44
N ALA A 171 -5.21 -1.83 7.73
CA ALA A 171 -6.37 -2.71 7.76
C ALA A 171 -7.35 -2.41 8.90
N GLY A 172 -6.99 -1.54 9.85
CA GLY A 172 -7.94 -1.02 10.83
C GLY A 172 -9.14 -0.34 10.18
N ALA A 173 -8.90 0.50 9.17
CA ALA A 173 -9.97 1.13 8.39
C ALA A 173 -10.82 0.09 7.63
N LEU A 174 -10.20 -0.98 7.12
CA LEU A 174 -10.90 -2.08 6.44
C LEU A 174 -11.74 -2.89 7.43
N GLY A 175 -11.20 -3.24 8.61
CA GLY A 175 -11.94 -3.95 9.65
C GLY A 175 -13.17 -3.17 10.14
N ALA A 176 -13.03 -1.84 10.30
CA ALA A 176 -14.16 -0.99 10.62
C ALA A 176 -15.23 -1.00 9.49
N ARG A 177 -14.83 -1.03 8.20
CA ARG A 177 -15.77 -1.20 7.07
C ARG A 177 -16.46 -2.55 7.08
N MET A 178 -15.75 -3.64 7.44
CA MET A 178 -16.38 -4.96 7.61
C MET A 178 -17.47 -4.89 8.69
N ALA A 179 -17.19 -4.28 9.83
CA ALA A 179 -18.17 -4.17 10.92
C ALA A 179 -19.36 -3.26 10.56
N LEU A 180 -19.16 -2.21 9.76
CA LEU A 180 -20.20 -1.27 9.34
C LEU A 180 -21.09 -1.81 8.21
N ASP A 181 -20.48 -2.39 7.17
CA ASP A 181 -21.18 -2.73 5.95
C ASP A 181 -21.56 -4.22 5.89
N TYR A 182 -20.88 -5.07 6.66
CA TYR A 182 -21.08 -6.52 6.73
C TYR A 182 -21.22 -7.02 8.19
N PRO A 183 -22.16 -6.46 8.98
CA PRO A 183 -22.29 -6.80 10.40
C PRO A 183 -22.60 -8.28 10.62
N ALA A 184 -23.36 -8.93 9.74
CA ALA A 184 -23.64 -10.37 9.82
C ALA A 184 -22.38 -11.25 9.57
N ARG A 185 -21.36 -10.71 8.91
CA ARG A 185 -20.06 -11.38 8.68
C ARG A 185 -19.11 -11.17 9.85
N THR A 186 -19.28 -10.10 10.63
CA THR A 186 -18.35 -9.65 11.65
C THR A 186 -18.82 -10.04 13.04
N ALA A 187 -18.37 -11.20 13.53
CA ALA A 187 -18.67 -11.64 14.89
C ALA A 187 -17.95 -10.80 15.94
N GLY A 188 -16.77 -10.31 15.63
CA GLY A 188 -15.96 -9.46 16.50
C GLY A 188 -14.77 -8.84 15.75
N LEU A 189 -14.13 -7.85 16.37
CA LEU A 189 -13.02 -7.10 15.74
C LEU A 189 -11.90 -6.87 16.76
N VAL A 190 -10.70 -7.38 16.45
CA VAL A 190 -9.48 -7.10 17.21
C VAL A 190 -8.57 -6.26 16.31
N MET A 191 -8.26 -5.05 16.75
CA MET A 191 -7.56 -4.05 15.97
C MET A 191 -6.22 -3.71 16.59
N LEU A 192 -5.12 -3.98 15.87
CA LEU A 192 -3.75 -3.70 16.31
C LEU A 192 -3.26 -2.41 15.66
N ALA A 193 -2.93 -1.41 16.46
CA ALA A 193 -2.45 -0.10 16.01
C ALA A 193 -3.22 0.44 14.79
N PRO A 194 -4.58 0.49 14.84
CA PRO A 194 -5.42 0.72 13.66
C PRO A 194 -5.38 2.16 13.17
N VAL A 195 -5.39 2.36 11.84
CA VAL A 195 -5.78 3.62 11.25
C VAL A 195 -7.32 3.71 11.27
N ALA A 196 -7.86 4.76 11.88
CA ALA A 196 -9.30 4.96 12.00
C ALA A 196 -9.78 6.38 11.63
N TYR A 197 -8.96 7.39 11.82
CA TYR A 197 -9.34 8.79 11.60
C TYR A 197 -8.41 9.51 10.63
N PRO A 198 -8.85 10.63 10.00
CA PRO A 198 -7.96 11.45 9.20
C PRO A 198 -6.93 12.17 10.09
N TRP A 199 -5.69 12.24 9.63
CA TRP A 199 -4.56 12.85 10.33
C TRP A 199 -4.08 14.14 9.65
N ARG A 200 -3.27 14.95 10.35
CA ARG A 200 -2.59 16.11 9.76
C ARG A 200 -1.47 15.66 8.84
N GLY A 201 -1.17 16.46 7.80
CA GLY A 201 -0.17 16.11 6.80
C GLY A 201 -0.70 15.13 5.76
N GLY A 202 0.19 14.33 5.20
CA GLY A 202 -0.12 13.35 4.14
C GLY A 202 0.74 12.11 4.26
N VAL A 203 0.71 11.30 3.21
CA VAL A 203 1.64 10.17 3.01
C VAL A 203 2.94 10.67 2.35
N GLY A 204 4.00 9.88 2.43
CA GLY A 204 5.28 10.20 1.82
C GLY A 204 5.14 10.67 0.36
N TRP A 205 5.90 11.68 -0.04
CA TRP A 205 5.82 12.28 -1.38
C TRP A 205 5.98 11.26 -2.52
N TYR A 206 6.76 10.22 -2.31
CA TYR A 206 7.01 9.16 -3.30
C TYR A 206 5.72 8.36 -3.61
N ASN A 207 4.81 8.15 -2.64
CA ASN A 207 3.52 7.51 -2.89
C ASN A 207 2.68 8.32 -3.88
N LYS A 208 2.67 9.65 -3.72
CA LYS A 208 2.01 10.55 -4.67
C LYS A 208 2.68 10.53 -6.05
N ALA A 209 4.02 10.45 -6.10
CA ALA A 209 4.76 10.39 -7.36
C ALA A 209 4.43 9.12 -8.15
N VAL A 210 4.36 7.95 -7.46
CA VAL A 210 4.08 6.67 -8.13
C VAL A 210 2.59 6.46 -8.46
N THR A 211 1.67 7.21 -7.86
CA THR A 211 0.26 7.18 -8.26
C THR A 211 -0.07 8.15 -9.40
N THR A 212 0.94 8.89 -9.92
CA THR A 212 0.77 9.76 -11.09
C THR A 212 0.76 8.90 -12.37
N PRO A 213 -0.21 9.06 -13.27
CA PRO A 213 -0.25 8.32 -14.53
C PRO A 213 1.06 8.42 -15.32
N VAL A 214 1.47 7.35 -16.00
CA VAL A 214 2.72 7.20 -16.78
C VAL A 214 3.99 7.28 -15.93
N ARG A 215 4.20 8.40 -15.18
CA ARG A 215 5.38 8.57 -14.32
C ARG A 215 5.47 7.51 -13.24
N GLY A 216 4.35 7.21 -12.60
CA GLY A 216 4.29 6.20 -11.54
C GLY A 216 4.67 4.82 -12.06
N THR A 217 4.12 4.43 -13.20
CA THR A 217 4.47 3.17 -13.86
C THR A 217 5.95 3.12 -14.21
N LEU A 218 6.49 4.21 -14.81
CA LEU A 218 7.91 4.27 -15.14
C LEU A 218 8.79 4.09 -13.90
N LEU A 219 8.50 4.83 -12.82
CA LEU A 219 9.24 4.73 -11.56
C LEU A 219 9.15 3.31 -10.96
N ALA A 220 7.97 2.73 -10.92
CA ALA A 220 7.74 1.40 -10.35
C ALA A 220 8.49 0.30 -11.11
N TYR A 221 8.53 0.39 -12.44
CA TYR A 221 9.17 -0.62 -13.27
C TYR A 221 10.68 -0.42 -13.50
N THR A 222 11.26 0.70 -13.06
CA THR A 222 12.70 0.97 -13.23
C THR A 222 13.43 1.17 -11.92
N ILE A 223 13.03 2.15 -11.10
CA ILE A 223 13.81 2.63 -9.95
C ILE A 223 13.41 1.92 -8.66
N THR A 224 12.12 1.60 -8.49
CA THR A 224 11.57 1.12 -7.21
C THR A 224 12.27 -0.12 -6.70
N MET A 225 12.48 -1.15 -7.52
CA MET A 225 13.08 -2.39 -7.06
C MET A 225 14.58 -2.23 -6.74
N PRO A 226 15.44 -1.68 -7.63
CA PRO A 226 16.86 -1.51 -7.31
C PRO A 226 17.09 -0.67 -6.06
N LEU A 227 16.39 0.46 -5.92
CA LEU A 227 16.51 1.32 -4.74
C LEU A 227 15.86 0.72 -3.51
N GLY A 228 14.67 0.16 -3.66
CA GLY A 228 13.87 -0.42 -2.59
C GLY A 228 14.56 -1.60 -1.92
N TYR A 229 15.35 -2.37 -2.65
CA TYR A 229 16.13 -3.47 -2.09
C TYR A 229 17.02 -3.02 -0.92
N PHE A 230 17.68 -1.87 -1.06
CA PHE A 230 18.51 -1.29 0.00
C PHE A 230 17.71 -0.58 1.10
N LEU A 231 16.46 -0.19 0.83
CA LEU A 231 15.62 0.56 1.76
C LEU A 231 14.64 -0.32 2.54
N THR A 232 14.43 -1.58 2.13
CA THR A 232 13.44 -2.47 2.74
C THR A 232 13.77 -2.77 4.20
N GLU A 233 14.99 -3.19 4.51
CA GLU A 233 15.36 -3.53 5.88
C GLU A 233 15.42 -2.30 6.80
N PRO A 234 16.05 -1.16 6.43
CA PRO A 234 15.97 0.06 7.22
C PRO A 234 14.54 0.54 7.47
N GLY A 235 13.68 0.46 6.44
CA GLY A 235 12.27 0.80 6.56
C GLY A 235 11.53 -0.10 7.54
N ALA A 236 11.74 -1.41 7.46
CA ALA A 236 11.16 -2.37 8.39
C ALA A 236 11.65 -2.12 9.83
N ARG A 237 12.95 -1.92 10.05
CA ARG A 237 13.50 -1.58 11.37
C ARG A 237 12.86 -0.34 11.98
N ASN A 238 12.62 0.69 11.17
CA ASN A 238 12.00 1.93 11.63
C ASN A 238 10.55 1.71 12.14
N VAL A 239 9.81 0.81 11.53
CA VAL A 239 8.43 0.49 11.93
C VAL A 239 8.39 -0.28 13.26
N PHE A 240 9.46 -0.99 13.62
CA PHE A 240 9.58 -1.70 14.90
C PHE A 240 9.92 -0.79 16.09
N LEU A 241 10.45 0.41 15.85
CA LEU A 241 10.89 1.28 16.96
C LEU A 241 9.75 1.57 17.95
N PRO A 242 10.05 1.57 19.28
CA PRO A 242 11.36 1.38 19.91
C PRO A 242 11.80 -0.08 20.08
N GLN A 243 10.98 -1.07 19.72
CA GLN A 243 11.37 -2.48 19.79
C GLN A 243 12.43 -2.83 18.74
N THR A 244 13.20 -3.87 19.04
CA THR A 244 14.13 -4.46 18.07
C THR A 244 13.36 -5.34 17.10
N MET A 245 13.59 -5.15 15.81
CA MET A 245 13.06 -6.04 14.76
C MET A 245 13.65 -7.44 14.94
N PRO A 246 12.83 -8.51 14.91
CA PRO A 246 13.33 -9.89 14.97
C PRO A 246 14.33 -10.17 13.84
N ALA A 247 15.34 -10.99 14.14
CA ALA A 247 16.30 -11.42 13.13
C ALA A 247 15.61 -12.20 12.00
N GLY A 248 15.98 -11.90 10.76
CA GLY A 248 15.38 -12.52 9.57
C GLY A 248 13.92 -12.12 9.30
N PHE A 249 13.40 -11.08 9.97
CA PHE A 249 12.00 -10.67 9.79
C PHE A 249 11.67 -10.39 8.32
N VAL A 250 12.50 -9.61 7.64
CA VAL A 250 12.28 -9.20 6.25
C VAL A 250 12.17 -10.42 5.31
N GLU A 251 13.06 -11.37 5.47
CA GLU A 251 13.10 -12.61 4.68
C GLU A 251 11.94 -13.54 5.06
N ASN A 252 11.76 -13.78 6.35
CA ASN A 252 10.75 -14.73 6.85
C ASN A 252 9.31 -14.30 6.54
N THR A 253 9.08 -12.99 6.42
CA THR A 253 7.76 -12.43 6.12
C THR A 253 7.56 -12.06 4.65
N ALA A 254 8.49 -12.48 3.78
CA ALA A 254 8.44 -12.18 2.34
C ALA A 254 8.22 -10.67 2.05
N THR A 255 8.69 -9.78 2.94
CA THR A 255 8.56 -8.33 2.79
C THR A 255 9.07 -7.81 1.44
N PRO A 256 10.17 -8.36 0.83
CA PRO A 256 10.65 -7.90 -0.48
C PRO A 256 9.65 -8.07 -1.63
N LEU A 257 8.59 -8.87 -1.49
CA LEU A 257 7.52 -8.95 -2.50
C LEU A 257 6.90 -7.57 -2.79
N LEU A 258 6.88 -6.66 -1.80
CA LEU A 258 6.45 -5.27 -1.96
C LEU A 258 7.17 -4.54 -3.11
N LEU A 259 8.40 -4.93 -3.43
CA LEU A 259 9.20 -4.29 -4.49
C LEU A 259 8.75 -4.65 -5.91
N ARG A 260 7.87 -5.62 -6.06
CA ARG A 260 7.27 -5.93 -7.36
C ARG A 260 6.43 -4.75 -7.83
N PRO A 261 6.58 -4.28 -9.08
CA PRO A 261 5.98 -3.03 -9.55
C PRO A 261 4.47 -2.91 -9.30
N ARG A 262 3.71 -3.99 -9.58
CA ARG A 262 2.25 -3.99 -9.38
C ARG A 262 1.86 -3.85 -7.91
N GLU A 263 2.55 -4.54 -7.02
CA GLU A 263 2.31 -4.48 -5.58
C GLU A 263 2.70 -3.13 -5.00
N PHE A 264 3.86 -2.59 -5.43
CA PHE A 264 4.29 -1.27 -5.01
C PHE A 264 3.30 -0.17 -5.42
N LEU A 265 2.80 -0.22 -6.65
CA LEU A 265 1.75 0.67 -7.13
C LEU A 265 0.46 0.51 -6.34
N ALA A 266 0.01 -0.73 -6.09
CA ALA A 266 -1.19 -1.00 -5.31
C ALA A 266 -1.07 -0.43 -3.88
N ASN A 267 0.08 -0.65 -3.22
CA ASN A 267 0.36 -0.11 -1.90
C ASN A 267 0.35 1.43 -1.88
N ALA A 268 0.94 2.07 -2.88
CA ALA A 268 0.93 3.53 -2.98
C ALA A 268 -0.49 4.09 -3.15
N TRP A 269 -1.31 3.47 -3.99
CA TRP A 269 -2.72 3.81 -4.15
C TRP A 269 -3.51 3.64 -2.86
N ASP A 270 -3.30 2.54 -2.13
CA ASP A 270 -3.92 2.30 -0.83
C ASP A 270 -3.59 3.41 0.18
N LEU A 271 -2.34 3.88 0.19
CA LEU A 271 -1.89 4.92 1.11
C LEU A 271 -2.44 6.31 0.75
N VAL A 272 -2.51 6.67 -0.54
CA VAL A 272 -2.97 8.01 -0.94
C VAL A 272 -4.48 8.18 -0.80
N THR A 273 -5.26 7.10 -0.92
CA THR A 273 -6.72 7.12 -0.79
C THR A 273 -7.21 6.99 0.65
N LEU A 274 -6.38 6.43 1.55
CA LEU A 274 -6.77 6.07 2.92
C LEU A 274 -7.34 7.24 3.72
N LYS A 275 -6.67 8.40 3.67
CA LYS A 275 -7.05 9.56 4.50
C LYS A 275 -8.47 10.05 4.20
N GLU A 276 -8.84 10.08 2.93
CA GLU A 276 -10.19 10.46 2.53
C GLU A 276 -11.20 9.38 2.90
N ALA A 277 -10.86 8.11 2.65
CA ALA A 277 -11.71 7.00 3.02
C ALA A 277 -12.04 6.94 4.52
N VAL A 278 -11.05 7.19 5.40
CA VAL A 278 -11.34 7.25 6.86
C VAL A 278 -12.11 8.51 7.24
N ARG A 279 -11.98 9.64 6.51
CA ARG A 279 -12.80 10.84 6.75
C ARG A 279 -14.27 10.57 6.46
N GLU A 280 -14.56 9.84 5.40
CA GLU A 280 -15.92 9.46 5.01
C GLU A 280 -16.54 8.44 5.97
N GLN A 281 -15.75 7.49 6.47
CA GLN A 281 -16.31 6.41 7.30
C GLN A 281 -16.35 6.74 8.80
N ALA A 282 -15.47 7.59 9.32
CA ALA A 282 -15.35 7.85 10.76
C ALA A 282 -16.65 8.34 11.43
N PRO A 283 -17.51 9.16 10.79
CA PRO A 283 -18.79 9.57 11.38
C PRO A 283 -19.75 8.41 11.68
N ARG A 284 -19.51 7.23 11.07
CA ARG A 284 -20.37 6.06 11.23
C ARG A 284 -19.87 5.06 12.29
N TYR A 285 -18.74 5.30 12.96
CA TYR A 285 -18.19 4.32 13.91
C TYR A 285 -19.11 4.01 15.10
N ASN A 286 -19.98 4.91 15.48
CA ASN A 286 -21.01 4.66 16.50
C ASN A 286 -22.09 3.65 16.05
N GLU A 287 -22.19 3.32 14.75
CA GLU A 287 -23.09 2.29 14.22
C GLU A 287 -22.54 0.87 14.42
N ILE A 288 -21.25 0.73 14.75
CA ILE A 288 -20.63 -0.60 14.92
C ILE A 288 -21.22 -1.30 16.14
N THR A 289 -21.80 -2.47 15.92
CA THR A 289 -22.45 -3.30 16.97
C THR A 289 -21.58 -4.48 17.41
N ALA A 290 -20.65 -4.93 16.55
CA ALA A 290 -19.74 -6.03 16.87
C ALA A 290 -18.83 -5.68 18.06
N PRO A 291 -18.51 -6.60 18.96
CA PRO A 291 -17.53 -6.36 20.02
C PRO A 291 -16.16 -5.99 19.43
N ILE A 292 -15.54 -4.94 19.98
CA ILE A 292 -14.24 -4.44 19.49
C ILE A 292 -13.22 -4.43 20.64
N VAL A 293 -12.01 -4.92 20.34
CA VAL A 293 -10.81 -4.72 21.15
C VAL A 293 -9.79 -3.94 20.32
N VAL A 294 -9.35 -2.79 20.81
CA VAL A 294 -8.31 -1.95 20.21
C VAL A 294 -7.06 -2.05 21.05
N ILE A 295 -5.94 -2.50 20.46
CA ILE A 295 -4.64 -2.62 21.12
C ILE A 295 -3.64 -1.74 20.39
N ALA A 296 -3.01 -0.79 21.07
CA ALA A 296 -2.03 0.11 20.49
C ALA A 296 -0.89 0.39 21.48
N GLY A 297 0.28 0.71 20.94
CA GLY A 297 1.41 1.16 21.76
C GLY A 297 1.44 2.68 21.90
N ASP A 298 1.80 3.20 23.07
CA ASP A 298 1.92 4.65 23.31
C ASP A 298 3.17 5.27 22.65
N ALA A 299 4.16 4.44 22.28
CA ALA A 299 5.36 4.85 21.56
C ALA A 299 5.24 4.71 20.04
N ASP A 300 4.06 4.37 19.51
CA ASP A 300 3.82 4.27 18.06
C ASP A 300 3.90 5.63 17.38
N LYS A 301 4.92 5.81 16.52
CA LYS A 301 5.15 7.02 15.71
C LYS A 301 4.70 6.85 14.26
N THR A 302 4.18 5.68 13.90
CA THR A 302 3.63 5.38 12.56
C THR A 302 2.14 5.67 12.53
N VAL A 303 1.40 5.15 13.50
CA VAL A 303 -0.04 5.35 13.67
C VAL A 303 -0.30 5.81 15.10
N TYR A 304 -0.31 7.12 15.30
CA TYR A 304 -0.44 7.75 16.62
C TYR A 304 -1.72 7.33 17.32
N PRO A 305 -1.65 6.70 18.51
CA PRO A 305 -2.85 6.21 19.22
C PRO A 305 -3.80 7.36 19.61
N ASP A 306 -3.28 8.56 19.87
CA ASP A 306 -4.09 9.74 20.22
C ASP A 306 -4.93 10.27 19.04
N ILE A 307 -4.54 9.94 17.80
CA ILE A 307 -5.29 10.31 16.61
C ILE A 307 -6.30 9.22 16.22
N HIS A 308 -5.95 7.96 16.46
CA HIS A 308 -6.69 6.82 15.90
C HIS A 308 -7.36 5.95 16.96
N SER A 309 -6.56 5.30 17.82
CA SER A 309 -7.05 4.26 18.74
C SER A 309 -7.91 4.81 19.87
N ARG A 310 -7.48 5.90 20.54
CA ARG A 310 -8.23 6.53 21.62
C ARG A 310 -9.56 7.14 21.15
N PRO A 311 -9.60 7.93 20.07
CA PRO A 311 -10.87 8.45 19.55
C PRO A 311 -11.82 7.34 19.07
N LEU A 312 -11.30 6.26 18.46
CA LEU A 312 -12.12 5.13 18.03
C LEU A 312 -12.82 4.49 19.23
N ALA A 313 -12.06 4.17 20.30
CA ALA A 313 -12.62 3.60 21.50
C ALA A 313 -13.59 4.55 22.24
N ALA A 314 -13.38 5.86 22.15
CA ALA A 314 -14.32 6.84 22.70
C ALA A 314 -15.61 6.96 21.88
N THR A 315 -15.56 6.70 20.58
CA THR A 315 -16.73 6.79 19.67
C THR A 315 -17.59 5.52 19.73
N VAL A 316 -16.97 4.34 19.94
CA VAL A 316 -17.68 3.06 20.04
C VAL A 316 -17.82 2.68 21.51
N PRO A 317 -19.02 2.81 22.15
CA PRO A 317 -19.17 2.76 23.61
C PRO A 317 -18.78 1.43 24.26
N HIS A 318 -18.81 0.32 23.51
CA HIS A 318 -18.47 -1.02 23.97
C HIS A 318 -17.06 -1.46 23.55
N ALA A 319 -16.26 -0.58 22.96
CA ALA A 319 -14.90 -0.88 22.57
C ALA A 319 -13.98 -0.97 23.79
N LYS A 320 -13.26 -2.08 23.91
CA LYS A 320 -12.18 -2.25 24.89
C LYS A 320 -10.89 -1.65 24.33
N LEU A 321 -10.30 -0.68 25.01
CA LEU A 321 -9.02 -0.08 24.65
C LEU A 321 -7.90 -0.57 25.55
N ILE A 322 -6.81 -1.03 24.95
CA ILE A 322 -5.58 -1.42 25.66
C ILE A 322 -4.42 -0.61 25.06
N ILE A 323 -3.81 0.24 25.88
CA ILE A 323 -2.60 0.98 25.51
C ILE A 323 -1.40 0.34 26.18
N LEU A 324 -0.41 -0.05 25.40
CA LEU A 324 0.79 -0.73 25.86
C LEU A 324 1.94 0.28 26.07
N PRO A 325 2.41 0.47 27.31
CA PRO A 325 3.50 1.40 27.59
C PRO A 325 4.79 1.02 26.88
N GLY A 326 5.43 1.98 26.23
CA GLY A 326 6.72 1.79 25.54
C GLY A 326 6.66 0.92 24.29
N VAL A 327 5.48 0.51 23.84
CA VAL A 327 5.32 -0.30 22.61
C VAL A 327 5.12 0.60 21.39
N GLY A 328 5.74 0.22 20.27
CA GLY A 328 5.60 0.87 18.98
C GLY A 328 4.50 0.28 18.11
N HIS A 329 4.69 0.38 16.79
CA HIS A 329 3.65 0.03 15.81
C HIS A 329 3.38 -1.49 15.68
N MET A 330 4.41 -2.33 15.89
CA MET A 330 4.32 -3.77 15.64
C MET A 330 3.82 -4.53 16.88
N VAL A 331 2.57 -4.25 17.29
CA VAL A 331 1.91 -4.82 18.48
C VAL A 331 1.90 -6.36 18.44
N GLN A 332 1.65 -6.95 17.27
CA GLN A 332 1.63 -8.41 17.07
C GLN A 332 2.96 -9.08 17.36
N ASN A 333 4.07 -8.35 17.27
CA ASN A 333 5.40 -8.85 17.61
C ASN A 333 5.81 -8.52 19.05
N ALA A 334 5.36 -7.36 19.55
CA ALA A 334 5.70 -6.88 20.88
C ALA A 334 4.91 -7.58 22.00
N ALA A 335 3.66 -7.93 21.75
CA ALA A 335 2.76 -8.49 22.75
C ALA A 335 1.85 -9.61 22.18
N PRO A 336 2.39 -10.64 21.52
CA PRO A 336 1.58 -11.69 20.88
C PRO A 336 0.67 -12.43 21.87
N ASP A 337 1.15 -12.73 23.06
CA ASP A 337 0.37 -13.43 24.10
C ASP A 337 -0.84 -12.61 24.59
N LEU A 338 -0.72 -11.29 24.65
CA LEU A 338 -1.85 -10.43 24.98
C LEU A 338 -2.90 -10.50 23.88
N VAL A 339 -2.48 -10.37 22.62
CA VAL A 339 -3.40 -10.45 21.48
C VAL A 339 -4.11 -11.80 21.45
N MET A 340 -3.38 -12.89 21.70
CA MET A 340 -3.96 -14.24 21.84
C MET A 340 -5.05 -14.27 22.91
N ARG A 341 -4.77 -13.82 24.14
CA ARG A 341 -5.75 -13.81 25.23
C ARG A 341 -7.00 -13.00 24.90
N GLU A 342 -6.87 -11.86 24.23
CA GLU A 342 -8.03 -11.05 23.85
C GLU A 342 -8.89 -11.72 22.79
N ILE A 343 -8.28 -12.42 21.83
CA ILE A 343 -9.00 -13.22 20.82
C ILE A 343 -9.71 -14.40 21.49
N GLU A 344 -9.04 -15.14 22.38
CA GLU A 344 -9.61 -16.27 23.10
C GLU A 344 -10.80 -15.83 23.97
N ALA A 345 -10.67 -14.72 24.70
CA ALA A 345 -11.74 -14.16 25.52
C ALA A 345 -12.96 -13.75 24.66
N MET A 346 -12.71 -13.11 23.51
CA MET A 346 -13.76 -12.73 22.56
C MET A 346 -14.45 -13.98 21.98
N SER A 347 -13.67 -14.97 21.53
CA SER A 347 -14.21 -16.23 20.97
C SER A 347 -15.06 -16.98 21.99
N ALA A 348 -14.62 -17.09 23.22
CA ALA A 348 -15.37 -17.72 24.32
C ALA A 348 -16.70 -16.99 24.62
N SER A 349 -16.66 -15.64 24.67
CA SER A 349 -17.86 -14.82 24.89
C SER A 349 -18.90 -15.04 23.80
N LEU A 350 -18.46 -15.07 22.53
CA LEU A 350 -19.33 -15.30 21.37
C LEU A 350 -19.94 -16.71 21.38
N ALA A 351 -19.18 -17.74 21.76
CA ALA A 351 -19.67 -19.11 21.85
C ALA A 351 -20.75 -19.26 22.93
N HIS A 352 -20.60 -18.59 24.10
CA HIS A 352 -21.62 -18.61 25.15
C HIS A 352 -22.88 -17.84 24.76
N GLY A 353 -22.76 -16.71 24.06
CA GLY A 353 -23.88 -15.91 23.57
C GLY A 353 -24.75 -16.68 22.57
N THR A 354 -24.14 -17.45 21.65
CA THR A 354 -24.88 -18.29 20.69
C THR A 354 -25.58 -19.46 21.37
N ALA A 355 -24.99 -20.07 22.40
CA ALA A 355 -25.62 -21.14 23.16
C ALA A 355 -26.85 -20.65 23.97
N ALA A 356 -26.77 -19.43 24.55
CA ALA A 356 -27.89 -18.82 25.27
C ALA A 356 -29.05 -18.38 24.37
N ALA A 357 -28.80 -18.05 23.11
CA ALA A 357 -29.82 -17.66 22.14
C ALA A 357 -30.51 -18.86 21.46
N ALA A 358 -29.92 -20.07 21.58
CA ALA A 358 -30.47 -21.32 21.00
C ALA A 358 -31.36 -22.10 21.98
N ASN A 359 -31.42 -21.71 23.26
CA ASN A 359 -32.29 -22.26 24.30
C ASN A 359 -33.46 -21.30 24.59
#